data_630605a1e33cbf2daa42dade89f1ecb1
#
_entry.id   630605a1e33cbf2daa42dade89f1ecb1
#
_cell.length_a   1.000
_cell.length_b   1.000
_cell.length_c   1.000
_cell.angle_alpha   90.00
_cell.angle_beta   90.00
_cell.angle_gamma   90.00
#
_symmetry.space_group_name_H-M   'P 1'
#
loop_
_entity.id
_entity.type
_entity.pdbx_description
1 polymer ?
#
loop_
_entity_poly.entity_id
_entity_poly.type
_entity_poly.pdbx_seq_one_letter_code
_entity_poly.pdbx_strand_id
1 'polypeptide(L)'
;MQKEWLERTLLESDADFRVLISPNCIVGPDPSHGTVFKYPGGGADSHGDLGFGHEGREFRKWVHDKKLTNFITINGDRHWQYHSVDPESGLREFCCGAVTDSHSVKKEKYDPKYHRFLRLKGGFISVALDGTRQDPRLTVRIHDVEGKTVFESQVERT
;
A
#
# COMPACT_ATOMS: atom_id res chain seq x y z
N MET A 1 1.61 -7.56 -21.06
CA MET A 1 0.13 -7.71 -21.05
C MET A 1 -0.53 -7.17 -19.78
N GLN A 2 -0.35 -7.78 -18.59
CA GLN A 2 -1.06 -7.32 -17.38
C GLN A 2 -0.58 -5.93 -16.90
N LYS A 3 0.73 -5.71 -16.85
CA LYS A 3 1.35 -4.42 -16.52
C LYS A 3 0.89 -3.31 -17.47
N GLU A 4 0.99 -3.54 -18.77
CA GLU A 4 0.56 -2.58 -19.80
C GLU A 4 -0.94 -2.24 -19.71
N TRP A 5 -1.76 -3.25 -19.38
CA TRP A 5 -3.18 -3.02 -19.13
C TRP A 5 -3.39 -2.13 -17.91
N LEU A 6 -2.72 -2.40 -16.79
CA LEU A 6 -2.82 -1.60 -15.57
C LEU A 6 -2.38 -0.15 -15.82
N GLU A 7 -1.22 0.03 -16.43
CA GLU A 7 -0.65 1.33 -16.74
C GLU A 7 -1.60 2.14 -17.65
N ARG A 8 -2.14 1.53 -18.71
CA ARG A 8 -3.11 2.17 -19.58
C ARG A 8 -4.39 2.54 -18.83
N THR A 9 -4.95 1.61 -18.04
CA THR A 9 -6.18 1.85 -17.27
C THR A 9 -6.02 3.01 -16.30
N LEU A 10 -4.87 3.12 -15.65
CA LEU A 10 -4.60 4.22 -14.73
C LEU A 10 -4.46 5.57 -15.45
N LEU A 11 -3.89 5.58 -16.67
CA LEU A 11 -3.73 6.82 -17.44
C LEU A 11 -5.02 7.28 -18.11
N GLU A 12 -5.84 6.35 -18.61
CA GLU A 12 -7.09 6.66 -19.31
C GLU A 12 -8.25 7.00 -18.36
N SER A 13 -8.09 6.68 -17.06
CA SER A 13 -9.11 6.97 -16.06
C SER A 13 -9.24 8.47 -15.80
N ASP A 14 -10.46 8.98 -15.84
CA ASP A 14 -10.85 10.34 -15.46
C ASP A 14 -11.36 10.46 -14.02
N ALA A 15 -11.21 9.39 -13.22
CA ALA A 15 -11.62 9.37 -11.84
C ALA A 15 -10.79 10.35 -10.97
N ASP A 16 -11.48 11.03 -10.04
CA ASP A 16 -10.84 11.93 -9.09
C ASP A 16 -9.79 11.21 -8.23
N PHE A 17 -10.04 9.95 -7.89
CA PHE A 17 -9.10 9.09 -7.17
C PHE A 17 -9.02 7.71 -7.80
N ARG A 18 -7.84 7.12 -7.75
CA ARG A 18 -7.56 5.77 -8.21
C ARG A 18 -7.07 4.92 -7.06
N VAL A 19 -7.66 3.76 -6.88
CA VAL A 19 -7.29 2.82 -5.82
C VAL A 19 -6.96 1.46 -6.43
N LEU A 20 -5.72 1.02 -6.29
CA LEU A 20 -5.32 -0.33 -6.65
C LEU A 20 -5.41 -1.23 -5.41
N ILE A 21 -6.21 -2.28 -5.51
CA ILE A 21 -6.22 -3.34 -4.51
C ILE A 21 -5.26 -4.44 -5.00
N SER A 22 -4.18 -4.62 -4.26
CA SER A 22 -3.13 -5.60 -4.56
C SER A 22 -3.12 -6.71 -3.51
N PRO A 23 -2.91 -7.98 -3.88
CA PRO A 23 -2.70 -9.02 -2.89
C PRO A 23 -1.42 -8.81 -2.06
N ASN A 24 -0.39 -8.20 -2.67
CA ASN A 24 0.94 -7.99 -2.07
C ASN A 24 1.32 -6.52 -2.00
N CYS A 25 2.27 -6.19 -1.13
CA CYS A 25 2.80 -4.84 -1.03
C CYS A 25 3.59 -4.44 -2.29
N ILE A 26 3.47 -3.16 -2.65
CA ILE A 26 4.18 -2.51 -3.77
C ILE A 26 5.22 -1.53 -3.24
N VAL A 27 4.93 -0.88 -2.12
CA VAL A 27 5.84 0.07 -1.46
C VAL A 27 6.63 -0.63 -0.36
N GLY A 28 5.99 -1.30 0.57
CA GLY A 28 6.64 -1.91 1.72
C GLY A 28 7.02 -0.87 2.80
N PRO A 29 8.17 -1.03 3.49
CA PRO A 29 9.16 -2.11 3.36
C PRO A 29 8.62 -3.46 3.82
N ASP A 30 9.21 -4.52 3.31
CA ASP A 30 8.89 -5.88 3.70
C ASP A 30 10.15 -6.67 4.10
N PRO A 31 10.77 -6.33 5.22
CA PRO A 31 12.00 -6.97 5.67
C PRO A 31 11.79 -8.36 6.27
N SER A 32 10.56 -8.70 6.66
CA SER A 32 10.29 -9.95 7.39
C SER A 32 10.38 -11.19 6.51
N HIS A 33 10.25 -11.07 5.21
CA HIS A 33 10.43 -12.13 4.23
C HIS A 33 11.85 -12.18 3.67
N GLY A 34 12.75 -11.39 4.22
CA GLY A 34 14.20 -11.49 4.04
C GLY A 34 14.83 -12.76 4.63
N THR A 35 14.07 -13.64 5.20
CA THR A 35 14.47 -15.03 5.36
C THR A 35 14.52 -15.65 3.98
N VAL A 36 15.65 -15.43 3.41
CA VAL A 36 16.26 -16.04 2.27
C VAL A 36 15.65 -17.43 2.00
N PHE A 37 14.57 -17.47 1.26
CA PHE A 37 14.41 -18.60 0.41
C PHE A 37 15.55 -18.48 -0.59
N LYS A 38 16.55 -19.34 -0.46
CA LYS A 38 17.73 -19.42 -1.32
C LYS A 38 17.34 -19.92 -2.71
N TYR A 39 16.39 -19.24 -3.34
CA TYR A 39 16.15 -19.44 -4.76
C TYR A 39 16.90 -18.35 -5.52
N PRO A 40 17.64 -18.71 -6.57
CA PRO A 40 18.12 -17.73 -7.52
C PRO A 40 16.92 -16.94 -8.07
N GLY A 41 16.78 -15.69 -7.66
CA GLY A 41 15.66 -14.86 -8.08
C GLY A 41 14.83 -14.25 -6.94
N GLY A 42 15.14 -14.58 -5.68
CA GLY A 42 14.49 -13.99 -4.51
C GLY A 42 13.04 -14.44 -4.34
N GLY A 43 12.79 -15.28 -3.37
CA GLY A 43 11.50 -15.97 -3.22
C GLY A 43 10.48 -15.26 -2.35
N ALA A 44 10.35 -13.95 -2.41
CA ALA A 44 9.25 -13.27 -1.76
C ALA A 44 8.21 -12.80 -2.78
N ASP A 45 6.93 -12.97 -2.45
CA ASP A 45 5.81 -12.53 -3.27
C ASP A 45 5.63 -10.99 -3.27
N SER A 46 6.56 -10.28 -2.66
CA SER A 46 6.51 -8.84 -2.47
C SER A 46 7.07 -8.08 -3.66
N HIS A 47 6.39 -7.03 -4.07
CA HIS A 47 6.87 -6.03 -5.01
C HIS A 47 7.56 -4.83 -4.31
N GLY A 48 7.68 -4.88 -2.97
CA GLY A 48 8.43 -3.92 -2.17
C GLY A 48 9.94 -4.06 -2.38
N ASP A 49 10.64 -4.62 -1.41
CA ASP A 49 12.11 -4.68 -1.42
C ASP A 49 12.68 -6.00 -1.92
N LEU A 50 11.95 -7.11 -1.76
CA LEU A 50 12.40 -8.46 -2.04
C LEU A 50 11.53 -9.13 -3.10
N GLY A 51 11.98 -10.26 -3.62
CA GLY A 51 11.24 -11.01 -4.62
C GLY A 51 11.06 -10.25 -5.91
N PHE A 52 9.85 -9.84 -6.20
CA PHE A 52 9.52 -9.03 -7.38
C PHE A 52 9.81 -7.53 -7.18
N GLY A 53 10.69 -7.18 -6.27
CA GLY A 53 11.05 -5.79 -5.97
C GLY A 53 11.51 -4.97 -7.18
N HIS A 54 12.10 -5.61 -8.20
CA HIS A 54 12.45 -4.95 -9.45
C HIS A 54 11.20 -4.43 -10.20
N GLU A 55 10.13 -5.23 -10.29
CA GLU A 55 8.86 -4.79 -10.90
C GLU A 55 8.20 -3.68 -10.08
N GLY A 56 8.23 -3.82 -8.76
CA GLY A 56 7.72 -2.78 -7.85
C GLY A 56 8.45 -1.46 -8.02
N ARG A 57 9.79 -1.48 -8.12
CA ARG A 57 10.58 -0.27 -8.39
C ARG A 57 10.25 0.36 -9.74
N GLU A 58 10.14 -0.45 -10.79
CA GLU A 58 9.74 0.02 -12.11
C GLU A 58 8.36 0.66 -12.07
N PHE A 59 7.40 0.03 -11.40
CA PHE A 59 6.04 0.56 -11.27
C PHE A 59 6.01 1.86 -10.46
N ARG A 60 6.69 1.95 -9.31
CA ARG A 60 6.78 3.18 -8.52
C ARG A 60 7.44 4.31 -9.32
N LYS A 61 8.53 4.00 -10.04
CA LYS A 61 9.16 4.97 -10.94
C LYS A 61 8.20 5.45 -12.01
N TRP A 62 7.43 4.55 -12.61
CA TRP A 62 6.42 4.90 -13.61
C TRP A 62 5.32 5.81 -13.02
N VAL A 63 4.83 5.52 -11.82
CA VAL A 63 3.88 6.37 -11.08
C VAL A 63 4.44 7.78 -10.89
N HIS A 64 5.70 7.88 -10.48
CA HIS A 64 6.41 9.14 -10.34
C HIS A 64 6.49 9.91 -11.67
N ASP A 65 6.99 9.26 -12.71
CA ASP A 65 7.20 9.87 -14.03
C ASP A 65 5.89 10.37 -14.66
N LYS A 66 4.79 9.67 -14.38
CA LYS A 66 3.43 10.05 -14.83
C LYS A 66 2.72 11.03 -13.91
N LYS A 67 3.32 11.37 -12.77
CA LYS A 67 2.76 12.31 -11.78
C LYS A 67 1.37 11.90 -11.29
N LEU A 68 1.18 10.60 -11.02
CA LEU A 68 -0.10 10.08 -10.53
C LEU A 68 -0.24 10.35 -9.02
N THR A 69 -0.68 11.53 -8.66
CA THR A 69 -0.75 12.01 -7.27
C THR A 69 -2.02 11.59 -6.54
N ASN A 70 -3.12 11.35 -7.27
CA ASN A 70 -4.41 10.90 -6.76
C ASN A 70 -4.57 9.36 -6.81
N PHE A 71 -3.47 8.64 -6.72
CA PHE A 71 -3.38 7.19 -6.79
C PHE A 71 -2.82 6.62 -5.49
N ILE A 72 -3.50 5.62 -4.95
CA ILE A 72 -3.09 4.88 -3.76
C ILE A 72 -3.16 3.37 -3.99
N THR A 73 -2.44 2.61 -3.17
CA THR A 73 -2.55 1.15 -3.13
C THR A 73 -3.05 0.69 -1.76
N ILE A 74 -3.87 -0.36 -1.77
CA ILE A 74 -4.32 -1.07 -0.58
C ILE A 74 -3.93 -2.53 -0.76
N ASN A 75 -3.27 -3.11 0.24
CA ASN A 75 -2.83 -4.48 0.17
C ASN A 75 -3.22 -5.31 1.39
N GLY A 76 -3.21 -6.62 1.20
CA GLY A 76 -3.32 -7.64 2.23
C GLY A 76 -2.01 -8.39 2.47
N ASP A 77 -2.12 -9.67 2.79
CA ASP A 77 -1.06 -10.66 2.97
C ASP A 77 -0.11 -10.40 4.16
N ARG A 78 0.18 -9.15 4.49
CA ARG A 78 1.02 -8.82 5.65
C ARG A 78 0.21 -8.95 6.94
N HIS A 79 0.83 -9.53 7.95
CA HIS A 79 0.20 -9.79 9.24
C HIS A 79 0.35 -8.62 10.21
N TRP A 80 0.46 -7.41 9.69
CA TRP A 80 0.49 -6.13 10.43
C TRP A 80 -0.13 -5.01 9.61
N GLN A 81 -0.63 -4.01 10.31
CA GLN A 81 -1.21 -2.83 9.70
C GLN A 81 -0.16 -1.75 9.49
N TYR A 82 -0.18 -1.10 8.35
CA TYR A 82 0.70 0.05 8.11
C TYR A 82 0.11 1.02 7.09
N HIS A 83 0.61 2.24 7.14
CA HIS A 83 0.60 3.21 6.05
C HIS A 83 2.03 3.57 5.70
N SER A 84 2.40 3.35 4.48
CA SER A 84 3.71 3.69 3.92
C SER A 84 3.59 4.70 2.78
N VAL A 85 4.64 5.48 2.61
CA VAL A 85 4.82 6.40 1.48
C VAL A 85 6.17 6.12 0.87
N ASP A 86 6.20 5.82 -0.42
CA ASP A 86 7.45 5.67 -1.15
C ASP A 86 8.16 7.02 -1.25
N PRO A 87 9.41 7.15 -0.78
CA PRO A 87 10.08 8.45 -0.70
C PRO A 87 10.42 9.06 -2.06
N GLU A 88 10.47 8.25 -3.12
CA GLU A 88 10.83 8.70 -4.47
C GLU A 88 9.59 9.04 -5.29
N SER A 89 8.58 8.18 -5.28
CA SER A 89 7.37 8.38 -6.08
C SER A 89 6.25 9.11 -5.36
N GLY A 90 6.28 9.15 -4.02
CA GLY A 90 5.16 9.62 -3.22
C GLY A 90 3.97 8.66 -3.17
N LEU A 91 4.08 7.46 -3.80
CA LEU A 91 3.02 6.47 -3.80
C LEU A 91 2.67 6.07 -2.36
N ARG A 92 1.40 6.17 -2.02
CA ARG A 92 0.85 5.81 -0.72
C ARG A 92 0.33 4.38 -0.75
N GLU A 93 0.69 3.62 0.24
CA GLU A 93 0.24 2.24 0.45
C GLU A 93 -0.34 2.04 1.83
N PHE A 94 -1.46 1.31 1.91
CA PHE A 94 -2.14 0.98 3.15
C PHE A 94 -2.32 -0.54 3.24
N CYS A 95 -1.90 -1.13 4.35
CA CYS A 95 -2.07 -2.55 4.62
C CYS A 95 -3.10 -2.77 5.73
N CYS A 96 -4.05 -3.67 5.47
CA CYS A 96 -5.11 -3.97 6.43
C CYS A 96 -4.68 -4.85 7.60
N GLY A 97 -3.53 -5.53 7.49
CA GLY A 97 -3.14 -6.55 8.46
C GLY A 97 -3.96 -7.84 8.32
N ALA A 98 -3.78 -8.75 9.26
CA ALA A 98 -4.61 -9.94 9.38
C ALA A 98 -6.01 -9.56 9.91
N VAL A 99 -7.03 -10.37 9.60
CA VAL A 99 -8.41 -10.14 10.11
C VAL A 99 -8.55 -10.42 11.63
N THR A 100 -7.54 -11.03 12.24
CA THR A 100 -7.49 -11.32 13.68
C THR A 100 -6.14 -10.97 14.27
N ASP A 101 -6.13 -10.59 15.57
CA ASP A 101 -4.90 -10.33 16.31
C ASP A 101 -4.03 -11.58 16.51
N SER A 102 -4.63 -12.77 16.49
CA SER A 102 -3.91 -14.04 16.66
C SER A 102 -2.92 -14.34 15.54
N HIS A 103 -3.16 -13.80 14.35
CA HIS A 103 -2.29 -13.95 13.19
C HIS A 103 -1.33 -12.77 12.99
N SER A 104 -1.32 -11.78 13.89
CA SER A 104 -0.41 -10.65 13.78
C SER A 104 1.05 -11.04 14.06
N VAL A 105 1.98 -10.42 13.32
CA VAL A 105 3.43 -10.55 13.55
C VAL A 105 3.84 -9.64 14.71
N LYS A 106 4.78 -10.10 15.55
CA LYS A 106 5.19 -9.39 16.77
C LYS A 106 6.54 -8.66 16.66
N LYS A 107 7.19 -8.70 15.52
CA LYS A 107 8.60 -8.26 15.40
C LYS A 107 8.91 -7.33 14.22
N GLU A 108 7.90 -6.76 13.59
CA GLU A 108 8.13 -5.78 12.54
C GLU A 108 8.65 -4.46 13.13
N LYS A 109 9.52 -3.77 12.40
CA LYS A 109 10.14 -2.51 12.86
C LYS A 109 9.62 -1.33 12.07
N TYR A 110 9.34 -0.26 12.79
CA TYR A 110 9.04 1.03 12.16
C TYR A 110 10.27 1.57 11.43
N ASP A 111 10.12 1.82 10.13
CA ASP A 111 11.10 2.49 9.31
C ASP A 111 10.56 3.90 8.95
N PRO A 112 11.13 4.98 9.51
CA PRO A 112 10.64 6.35 9.27
C PRO A 112 10.82 6.83 7.83
N LYS A 113 11.65 6.15 7.03
CA LYS A 113 11.80 6.45 5.61
C LYS A 113 10.49 6.19 4.84
N TYR A 114 9.78 5.13 5.21
CA TYR A 114 8.56 4.69 4.54
C TYR A 114 7.32 4.88 5.41
N HIS A 115 7.34 4.35 6.63
CA HIS A 115 6.15 4.30 7.47
C HIS A 115 5.70 5.68 7.96
N ARG A 116 4.40 5.90 7.87
CA ARG A 116 3.67 6.98 8.55
C ARG A 116 2.81 6.43 9.69
N PHE A 117 2.54 5.13 9.63
CA PHE A 117 1.86 4.37 10.67
C PHE A 117 2.33 2.91 10.59
N LEU A 118 2.47 2.26 11.76
CA LEU A 118 2.73 0.83 11.90
C LEU A 118 2.06 0.33 13.16
N ARG A 119 1.31 -0.77 13.04
CA ARG A 119 0.65 -1.44 14.16
C ARG A 119 0.73 -2.95 13.99
N LEU A 120 1.33 -3.64 14.96
CA LEU A 120 1.53 -5.10 14.92
C LEU A 120 0.29 -5.83 15.44
N LYS A 121 -0.83 -5.58 14.82
CA LYS A 121 -2.16 -6.10 15.16
C LYS A 121 -2.99 -6.30 13.88
N GLY A 122 -4.07 -7.05 14.02
CA GLY A 122 -5.04 -7.26 12.96
C GLY A 122 -6.10 -6.15 12.86
N GLY A 123 -6.94 -6.27 11.84
CA GLY A 123 -8.07 -5.38 11.61
C GLY A 123 -8.49 -5.30 10.15
N PHE A 124 -8.99 -4.15 9.73
CA PHE A 124 -9.45 -3.91 8.36
C PHE A 124 -9.29 -2.44 7.96
N ILE A 125 -9.49 -2.17 6.69
CA ILE A 125 -9.48 -0.82 6.11
C ILE A 125 -10.88 -0.47 5.63
N SER A 126 -11.31 0.77 5.87
CA SER A 126 -12.42 1.40 5.17
C SER A 126 -11.95 2.59 4.36
N VAL A 127 -12.59 2.80 3.22
CA VAL A 127 -12.35 3.95 2.35
C VAL A 127 -13.67 4.68 2.17
N ALA A 128 -13.68 5.98 2.42
CA ALA A 128 -14.83 6.84 2.22
C ALA A 128 -14.47 7.94 1.21
N LEU A 129 -15.38 8.19 0.30
CA LEU A 129 -15.33 9.32 -0.62
C LEU A 129 -16.39 10.32 -0.20
N ASP A 130 -15.96 11.48 0.23
CA ASP A 130 -16.80 12.57 0.73
C ASP A 130 -16.52 13.87 -0.06
N GLY A 131 -17.28 14.91 0.27
CA GLY A 131 -17.10 16.23 -0.30
C GLY A 131 -18.03 16.51 -1.50
N THR A 132 -17.68 17.53 -2.26
CA THR A 132 -18.41 17.91 -3.47
C THR A 132 -17.64 17.49 -4.71
N ARG A 133 -18.29 17.56 -5.88
CA ARG A 133 -17.61 17.29 -7.16
C ARG A 133 -16.42 18.24 -7.42
N GLN A 134 -16.45 19.46 -6.83
CA GLN A 134 -15.37 20.43 -6.95
C GLN A 134 -14.25 20.22 -5.90
N ASP A 135 -14.58 19.60 -4.77
CA ASP A 135 -13.66 19.34 -3.67
C ASP A 135 -13.91 17.91 -3.13
N PRO A 136 -13.62 16.88 -3.93
CA PRO A 136 -13.75 15.49 -3.47
C PRO A 136 -12.62 15.13 -2.49
N ARG A 137 -12.94 14.34 -1.47
CA ARG A 137 -12.00 13.91 -0.43
C ARG A 137 -12.06 12.41 -0.26
N LEU A 138 -10.93 11.75 -0.42
CA LEU A 138 -10.79 10.32 -0.14
C LEU A 138 -10.19 10.14 1.24
N THR A 139 -10.94 9.53 2.15
CA THR A 139 -10.47 9.22 3.51
C THR A 139 -10.24 7.72 3.65
N VAL A 140 -9.01 7.33 4.01
CA VAL A 140 -8.64 5.95 4.33
C VAL A 140 -8.52 5.82 5.83
N ARG A 141 -9.26 4.86 6.42
CA ARG A 141 -9.20 4.53 7.85
C ARG A 141 -8.73 3.11 8.06
N ILE A 142 -7.79 2.94 8.95
CA ILE A 142 -7.38 1.63 9.46
C ILE A 142 -8.10 1.40 10.78
N HIS A 143 -8.75 0.27 10.89
CA HIS A 143 -9.52 -0.13 12.07
C HIS A 143 -8.87 -1.34 12.73
N ASP A 144 -9.05 -1.46 14.04
CA ASP A 144 -8.75 -2.70 14.75
C ASP A 144 -9.85 -3.75 14.54
N VAL A 145 -9.66 -4.92 15.14
CA VAL A 145 -10.61 -6.05 15.04
C VAL A 145 -11.97 -5.78 15.69
N GLU A 146 -12.06 -4.75 16.55
CA GLU A 146 -13.28 -4.31 17.21
C GLU A 146 -13.99 -3.18 16.45
N GLY A 147 -13.40 -2.70 15.36
CA GLY A 147 -13.95 -1.63 14.52
C GLY A 147 -13.57 -0.22 14.95
N LYS A 148 -12.69 -0.07 15.94
CA LYS A 148 -12.21 1.25 16.35
C LYS A 148 -11.18 1.76 15.32
N THR A 149 -11.33 3.00 14.86
CA THR A 149 -10.34 3.66 14.02
C THR A 149 -9.05 3.88 14.82
N VAL A 150 -7.94 3.32 14.32
CA VAL A 150 -6.61 3.42 14.92
C VAL A 150 -5.67 4.31 14.10
N PHE A 151 -6.02 4.59 12.85
CA PHE A 151 -5.33 5.54 11.99
C PHE A 151 -6.29 6.08 10.92
N GLU A 152 -6.11 7.33 10.54
CA GLU A 152 -6.84 7.98 9.45
C GLU A 152 -5.87 8.82 8.60
N SER A 153 -6.09 8.80 7.30
CA SER A 153 -5.36 9.64 6.35
C SER A 153 -6.29 10.11 5.25
N GLN A 154 -6.19 11.38 4.91
CA GLN A 154 -6.87 11.96 3.76
C GLN A 154 -5.93 11.97 2.55
N VAL A 155 -6.49 11.69 1.39
CA VAL A 155 -5.84 11.81 0.09
C VAL A 155 -6.50 12.99 -0.62
N GLU A 156 -5.72 14.00 -0.87
CA GLU A 156 -6.19 15.20 -1.56
C GLU A 156 -6.14 15.01 -3.06
N ARG A 157 -7.09 15.64 -3.75
CA ARG A 157 -7.01 15.82 -5.20
C ARG A 157 -5.99 16.94 -5.47
N THR A 158 -4.94 16.62 -6.18
CA THR A 158 -3.94 17.59 -6.66
C THR A 158 -4.15 17.93 -8.12
#